data_0ff81472e977e90b9b481cfb2529af91
#
_entry.id   0ff81472e977e90b9b481cfb2529af91
#
_cell.length_a   1.000
_cell.length_b   1.000
_cell.length_c   1.000
_cell.angle_alpha   90.00
_cell.angle_beta   90.00
_cell.angle_gamma   90.00
#
_symmetry.space_group_name_H-M   'P 1'
#
loop_
_entity.id
_entity.type
_entity.pdbx_description
1 polymer ?
#
loop_
_entity_poly.entity_id
_entity_poly.type
_entity_poly.pdbx_seq_one_letter_code
_entity_poly.pdbx_strand_id
1 'polypeptide(L)'
;YIEYITAPNDPDYEIGFRAYGYWGFQRSLAAQLDQNTMYSVRPGTEVIPYFMPAGVRRGNNRGPKNISYPHIFPGEDLEAFNFFEASSIRKIGNKYVTIYSGHSGPDYGLGSSNSTLRYAYGDSPLGPWKSGGVLVDSRAPVLNQDGSRLQTTNAGHNTHGSIELINGQWYVFYHRPPRGFGNARQSMVAPIHVEWDKKPVSEGGKVSIRAYDPYAKDNIWTAKDSQGNEYKGAEVTSEGFHIFGLDPYQYYSAGFACYLSDGRIQQDSWDIWDNHAPITNVKNGNIIGYKYFGFGGLNKDKLGLKAFEGTKKGNKTAFNLFLAPKTSKTFKVNVWLDGPWNNETWKGTKIGEIVVPANSAQETTQFTIDVSKFVDHLDKKHAIYLVAESQETGDLFDLAGLGFSSNKKKIVRPVVPKVNIEVNGKAIEVPETPVRSTESNGITGYDIYEAVYKLPAGTTGIPTVSASATDKSVKVEIIQATSVS
;
A
#
# COMPACT_ATOMS: atom_id res chain seq x y z
N TYR A 1 -11.56 -11.08 -19.31
CA TYR A 1 -12.90 -11.05 -18.71
C TYR A 1 -13.76 -12.13 -19.36
N ILE A 2 -14.48 -12.88 -18.56
CA ILE A 2 -15.47 -13.86 -19.02
C ILE A 2 -16.86 -13.30 -18.71
N GLU A 3 -17.70 -13.25 -19.74
CA GLU A 3 -19.10 -12.92 -19.61
C GLU A 3 -19.94 -14.20 -19.78
N TYR A 4 -20.68 -14.55 -18.75
CA TYR A 4 -21.61 -15.69 -18.84
C TYR A 4 -22.89 -15.28 -19.57
N ILE A 5 -23.31 -16.11 -20.54
CA ILE A 5 -24.49 -15.89 -21.36
C ILE A 5 -25.63 -16.72 -20.80
N THR A 6 -26.68 -16.04 -20.37
CA THR A 6 -27.85 -16.68 -19.72
C THR A 6 -29.14 -16.45 -20.50
N ALA A 7 -29.13 -15.62 -21.54
CA ALA A 7 -30.31 -15.34 -22.34
C ALA A 7 -30.48 -16.39 -23.46
N PRO A 8 -31.57 -17.15 -23.50
CA PRO A 8 -31.76 -18.24 -24.47
C PRO A 8 -31.79 -17.78 -25.95
N ASN A 9 -32.06 -16.51 -26.17
CA ASN A 9 -32.06 -15.92 -27.53
C ASN A 9 -30.72 -15.34 -27.95
N ASP A 10 -29.69 -15.43 -27.12
CA ASP A 10 -28.34 -14.99 -27.44
C ASP A 10 -27.66 -16.05 -28.35
N PRO A 11 -26.96 -15.63 -29.43
CA PRO A 11 -26.25 -16.55 -30.35
C PRO A 11 -25.22 -17.43 -29.65
N ASP A 12 -24.66 -16.98 -28.53
CA ASP A 12 -23.66 -17.72 -27.75
C ASP A 12 -24.24 -18.50 -26.56
N TYR A 13 -25.58 -18.61 -26.47
CA TYR A 13 -26.24 -19.29 -25.35
C TYR A 13 -25.77 -20.74 -25.18
N GLU A 14 -25.67 -21.49 -26.26
CA GLU A 14 -25.23 -22.88 -26.24
C GLU A 14 -23.76 -23.03 -25.83
N ILE A 15 -22.92 -22.02 -26.09
CA ILE A 15 -21.53 -21.96 -25.64
C ILE A 15 -21.46 -21.56 -24.16
N GLY A 16 -22.39 -20.75 -23.70
CA GLY A 16 -22.57 -20.32 -22.33
C GLY A 16 -21.71 -19.15 -21.87
N PHE A 17 -20.74 -18.70 -22.69
CA PHE A 17 -19.91 -17.57 -22.33
C PHE A 17 -19.28 -16.85 -23.52
N ARG A 18 -18.80 -15.63 -23.29
CA ARG A 18 -17.88 -14.88 -24.15
C ARG A 18 -16.62 -14.56 -23.40
N ALA A 19 -15.49 -14.56 -24.08
CA ALA A 19 -14.20 -14.18 -23.53
C ALA A 19 -13.70 -12.89 -24.16
N TYR A 20 -13.11 -12.01 -23.35
CA TYR A 20 -12.55 -10.73 -23.80
C TYR A 20 -11.14 -10.59 -23.27
N GLY A 21 -10.22 -10.18 -24.16
CA GLY A 21 -8.83 -9.85 -23.84
C GLY A 21 -8.60 -8.34 -23.81
N TYR A 22 -7.80 -7.88 -22.86
CA TYR A 22 -7.38 -6.48 -22.74
C TYR A 22 -5.89 -6.47 -22.47
N TRP A 23 -5.13 -5.70 -23.24
CA TRP A 23 -3.68 -5.63 -23.11
C TRP A 23 -3.13 -4.30 -23.63
N GLY A 24 -1.82 -4.12 -23.53
CA GLY A 24 -1.09 -2.98 -24.06
C GLY A 24 -0.54 -2.06 -23.00
N PHE A 25 0.59 -1.47 -23.33
CA PHE A 25 1.31 -0.49 -22.55
C PHE A 25 1.22 0.86 -23.28
N GLN A 26 0.51 1.82 -22.70
CA GLN A 26 0.22 3.15 -23.28
C GLN A 26 -0.56 3.13 -24.61
N ARG A 27 -0.73 1.98 -25.19
CA ARG A 27 -1.58 1.71 -26.34
C ARG A 27 -2.54 0.61 -25.95
N SER A 28 -3.72 0.99 -25.53
CA SER A 28 -4.73 0.04 -25.09
C SER A 28 -5.27 -0.77 -26.28
N LEU A 29 -5.38 -2.05 -26.09
CA LEU A 29 -5.91 -3.00 -27.04
C LEU A 29 -6.99 -3.82 -26.36
N ALA A 30 -8.04 -4.16 -27.09
CA ALA A 30 -9.07 -5.07 -26.64
C ALA A 30 -9.57 -5.94 -27.79
N ALA A 31 -10.03 -7.14 -27.48
CA ALA A 31 -10.69 -8.00 -28.44
C ALA A 31 -11.64 -8.98 -27.78
N GLN A 32 -12.64 -9.43 -28.50
CA GLN A 32 -13.34 -10.66 -28.16
C GLN A 32 -12.49 -11.84 -28.58
N LEU A 33 -12.29 -12.78 -27.68
CA LEU A 33 -11.48 -13.98 -27.93
C LEU A 33 -12.35 -15.13 -28.42
N ASP A 34 -11.75 -16.01 -29.19
CA ASP A 34 -12.35 -17.28 -29.57
C ASP A 34 -12.48 -18.17 -28.33
N GLN A 35 -13.71 -18.60 -28.05
CA GLN A 35 -14.02 -19.41 -26.86
C GLN A 35 -13.34 -20.77 -26.85
N ASN A 36 -12.97 -21.31 -28.04
CA ASN A 36 -12.33 -22.59 -28.14
C ASN A 36 -10.84 -22.54 -27.85
N THR A 37 -10.19 -21.44 -28.19
CA THR A 37 -8.74 -21.31 -28.04
C THR A 37 -8.35 -20.45 -26.85
N MET A 38 -9.14 -19.45 -26.52
CA MET A 38 -8.90 -18.45 -25.45
C MET A 38 -7.66 -17.56 -25.65
N TYR A 39 -6.93 -17.72 -26.75
CA TYR A 39 -5.74 -16.91 -27.07
C TYR A 39 -5.77 -16.30 -28.48
N SER A 40 -6.72 -16.67 -29.32
CA SER A 40 -6.93 -16.04 -30.64
C SER A 40 -8.14 -15.12 -30.63
N VAL A 41 -8.16 -14.17 -31.55
CA VAL A 41 -9.32 -13.29 -31.76
C VAL A 41 -10.46 -14.10 -32.35
N ARG A 42 -11.66 -13.89 -31.88
CA ARG A 42 -12.86 -14.57 -32.37
C ARG A 42 -13.05 -14.30 -33.88
N PRO A 43 -13.27 -15.33 -34.70
CA PRO A 43 -13.57 -15.15 -36.12
C PRO A 43 -14.73 -14.17 -36.35
N GLY A 44 -14.56 -13.25 -37.29
CA GLY A 44 -15.54 -12.22 -37.60
C GLY A 44 -15.52 -11.01 -36.67
N THR A 45 -14.58 -10.96 -35.71
CA THR A 45 -14.31 -9.77 -34.90
C THR A 45 -12.88 -9.27 -35.12
N GLU A 46 -12.58 -8.08 -34.60
CA GLU A 46 -11.29 -7.44 -34.79
C GLU A 46 -10.66 -7.04 -33.48
N VAL A 47 -9.33 -6.85 -33.48
CA VAL A 47 -8.63 -6.16 -32.40
C VAL A 47 -8.99 -4.68 -32.47
N ILE A 48 -9.43 -4.15 -31.34
CA ILE A 48 -9.74 -2.73 -31.15
C ILE A 48 -8.47 -2.04 -30.66
N PRO A 49 -7.79 -1.25 -31.50
CA PRO A 49 -6.65 -0.46 -31.06
C PRO A 49 -7.15 0.82 -30.35
N TYR A 50 -6.40 1.26 -29.36
CA TYR A 50 -6.70 2.46 -28.60
C TYR A 50 -8.14 2.49 -28.05
N PHE A 51 -8.59 1.36 -27.53
CA PHE A 51 -9.94 1.26 -26.97
C PHE A 51 -10.17 2.19 -25.78
N MET A 52 -9.10 2.69 -25.18
CA MET A 52 -9.05 3.68 -24.11
C MET A 52 -8.01 4.75 -24.44
N PRO A 53 -8.31 6.04 -24.34
CA PRO A 53 -7.36 7.11 -24.61
C PRO A 53 -6.17 7.10 -23.63
N ALA A 54 -4.96 7.14 -24.17
CA ALA A 54 -3.74 7.29 -23.38
C ALA A 54 -3.57 8.74 -22.91
N GLY A 55 -3.07 8.90 -21.68
CA GLY A 55 -2.81 10.22 -21.13
C GLY A 55 -1.69 10.96 -21.85
N VAL A 56 -1.80 12.27 -21.86
CA VAL A 56 -0.75 13.17 -22.31
C VAL A 56 0.30 13.27 -21.18
N ARG A 57 1.40 12.58 -21.34
CA ARG A 57 2.56 12.76 -20.45
C ARG A 57 3.31 14.03 -20.85
N ARG A 58 3.80 14.82 -19.88
CA ARG A 58 4.60 16.02 -20.11
C ARG A 58 5.55 15.85 -21.33
N GLY A 59 5.26 16.58 -22.41
CA GLY A 59 6.09 16.65 -23.62
C GLY A 59 6.08 15.43 -24.55
N ASN A 60 5.48 14.31 -24.20
CA ASN A 60 5.36 13.14 -25.07
C ASN A 60 3.90 12.77 -25.23
N ASN A 61 3.29 13.22 -26.32
CA ASN A 61 2.00 12.70 -26.78
C ASN A 61 2.19 11.24 -27.20
N ARG A 62 1.80 10.30 -26.37
CA ARG A 62 1.99 8.87 -26.63
C ARG A 62 0.80 8.20 -27.30
N GLY A 63 -0.27 8.93 -27.54
CA GLY A 63 -1.36 8.53 -28.43
C GLY A 63 -1.29 9.26 -29.76
N PRO A 64 -1.82 8.69 -30.86
CA PRO A 64 -1.97 9.39 -32.10
C PRO A 64 -2.86 10.63 -31.88
N LYS A 65 -2.39 11.78 -32.33
CA LYS A 65 -3.08 13.07 -32.11
C LYS A 65 -4.42 13.21 -32.84
N ASN A 66 -4.69 12.39 -33.84
CA ASN A 66 -5.82 12.54 -34.74
C ASN A 66 -6.50 11.22 -35.05
N ILE A 67 -6.74 10.40 -34.05
CA ILE A 67 -7.55 9.19 -34.24
C ILE A 67 -8.95 9.39 -33.70
N SER A 68 -9.90 8.71 -34.31
CA SER A 68 -11.21 8.52 -33.75
C SER A 68 -11.15 7.48 -32.62
N TYR A 69 -11.86 7.75 -31.53
CA TYR A 69 -12.06 6.81 -30.43
C TYR A 69 -13.53 6.34 -30.42
N PRO A 70 -13.92 5.42 -31.33
CA PRO A 70 -15.31 4.97 -31.45
C PRO A 70 -15.82 4.23 -30.21
N HIS A 71 -14.90 3.77 -29.35
CA HIS A 71 -15.21 3.11 -28.09
C HIS A 71 -15.25 4.07 -26.88
N ILE A 72 -15.30 5.37 -27.14
CA ILE A 72 -15.53 6.42 -26.15
C ILE A 72 -16.84 7.14 -26.51
N PHE A 73 -17.67 7.45 -25.53
CA PHE A 73 -18.88 8.20 -25.79
C PHE A 73 -18.57 9.59 -26.37
N PRO A 74 -19.37 10.09 -27.32
CA PRO A 74 -19.19 11.43 -27.87
C PRO A 74 -19.24 12.50 -26.75
N GLY A 75 -18.34 13.48 -26.85
CA GLY A 75 -18.28 14.59 -25.89
C GLY A 75 -17.52 14.33 -24.60
N GLU A 76 -16.98 13.13 -24.42
CA GLU A 76 -16.09 12.86 -23.27
C GLU A 76 -14.74 13.58 -23.44
N ASP A 77 -14.20 14.05 -22.32
CA ASP A 77 -12.82 14.54 -22.27
C ASP A 77 -11.85 13.36 -22.37
N LEU A 78 -11.15 13.25 -23.48
CA LEU A 78 -10.21 12.15 -23.72
C LEU A 78 -9.04 12.14 -22.74
N GLU A 79 -8.64 13.31 -22.22
CA GLU A 79 -7.58 13.39 -21.22
C GLU A 79 -8.03 12.87 -19.85
N ALA A 80 -9.32 12.85 -19.56
CA ALA A 80 -9.85 12.29 -18.33
C ALA A 80 -9.63 10.77 -18.19
N PHE A 81 -9.36 10.06 -19.29
CA PHE A 81 -9.07 8.63 -19.26
C PHE A 81 -7.64 8.35 -18.82
N ASN A 82 -6.66 9.03 -19.37
CA ASN A 82 -5.24 8.93 -19.00
C ASN A 82 -4.73 7.49 -18.89
N PHE A 83 -5.12 6.61 -19.82
CA PHE A 83 -4.75 5.19 -19.80
C PHE A 83 -3.24 5.00 -19.82
N PHE A 84 -2.75 4.05 -19.01
CA PHE A 84 -1.37 3.63 -18.99
C PHE A 84 -1.25 2.14 -19.29
N GLU A 85 -1.86 1.26 -18.46
CA GLU A 85 -1.81 -0.21 -18.64
C GLU A 85 -2.80 -0.97 -17.74
N ALA A 86 -2.76 -2.29 -17.80
CA ALA A 86 -3.33 -3.21 -16.80
C ALA A 86 -4.84 -3.10 -16.58
N SER A 87 -5.61 -3.28 -17.64
CA SER A 87 -7.09 -3.25 -17.55
C SER A 87 -7.67 -4.47 -16.84
N SER A 88 -8.68 -4.26 -16.02
CA SER A 88 -9.50 -5.28 -15.37
C SER A 88 -10.97 -4.89 -15.46
N ILE A 89 -11.83 -5.81 -15.91
CA ILE A 89 -13.26 -5.53 -16.12
C ILE A 89 -14.10 -6.20 -15.03
N ARG A 90 -15.15 -5.49 -14.57
CA ARG A 90 -16.20 -6.03 -13.71
C ARG A 90 -17.57 -5.62 -14.23
N LYS A 91 -18.55 -6.49 -14.03
CA LYS A 91 -19.96 -6.16 -14.27
C LYS A 91 -20.60 -5.70 -12.97
N ILE A 92 -21.23 -4.54 -12.98
CA ILE A 92 -21.95 -3.93 -11.86
C ILE A 92 -23.37 -3.65 -12.30
N GLY A 93 -24.31 -4.46 -11.84
CA GLY A 93 -25.66 -4.39 -12.33
C GLY A 93 -25.73 -4.66 -13.83
N ASN A 94 -26.25 -3.70 -14.59
CA ASN A 94 -26.35 -3.74 -16.07
C ASN A 94 -25.19 -3.02 -16.77
N LYS A 95 -24.12 -2.63 -16.05
CA LYS A 95 -23.00 -1.87 -16.59
C LYS A 95 -21.69 -2.63 -16.46
N TYR A 96 -20.74 -2.28 -17.29
CA TYR A 96 -19.37 -2.77 -17.24
C TYR A 96 -18.47 -1.65 -16.74
N VAL A 97 -17.57 -1.99 -15.84
CA VAL A 97 -16.58 -1.06 -15.28
C VAL A 97 -15.20 -1.61 -15.56
N THR A 98 -14.39 -0.83 -16.25
CA THR A 98 -12.97 -1.15 -16.45
C THR A 98 -12.13 -0.37 -15.46
N ILE A 99 -11.23 -1.07 -14.77
CA ILE A 99 -10.25 -0.51 -13.85
C ILE A 99 -8.89 -0.65 -14.52
N TYR A 100 -8.08 0.39 -14.46
CA TYR A 100 -6.78 0.38 -15.14
C TYR A 100 -5.79 1.31 -14.45
N SER A 101 -4.50 1.02 -14.61
CA SER A 101 -3.42 1.93 -14.26
C SER A 101 -3.45 3.13 -15.20
N GLY A 102 -3.43 4.32 -14.64
CA GLY A 102 -3.50 5.55 -15.41
C GLY A 102 -2.58 6.64 -14.87
N HIS A 103 -2.37 7.67 -15.67
CA HIS A 103 -1.74 8.88 -15.19
C HIS A 103 -2.76 9.72 -14.41
N SER A 104 -2.30 10.40 -13.36
CA SER A 104 -3.09 11.46 -12.77
C SER A 104 -3.21 12.61 -13.78
N GLY A 105 -4.43 13.07 -13.97
CA GLY A 105 -4.75 14.22 -14.79
C GLY A 105 -4.89 15.48 -13.96
N PRO A 106 -5.46 16.53 -14.52
CA PRO A 106 -5.77 17.79 -13.83
C PRO A 106 -6.95 17.69 -12.85
N ASP A 107 -7.55 16.52 -12.74
CA ASP A 107 -8.82 16.29 -12.05
C ASP A 107 -8.80 16.68 -10.55
N TYR A 108 -7.63 16.76 -9.92
CA TYR A 108 -7.48 17.27 -8.55
C TYR A 108 -6.12 17.95 -8.28
N GLY A 109 -5.45 18.38 -9.32
CA GLY A 109 -4.34 19.35 -9.22
C GLY A 109 -3.02 18.85 -8.66
N LEU A 110 -2.81 17.55 -8.51
CA LEU A 110 -1.59 16.99 -7.90
C LEU A 110 -0.44 16.71 -8.88
N GLY A 111 -0.54 17.15 -10.11
CA GLY A 111 0.45 16.90 -11.14
C GLY A 111 0.40 15.48 -11.72
N SER A 112 1.09 15.28 -12.83
CA SER A 112 1.05 14.01 -13.56
C SER A 112 1.95 12.96 -12.93
N SER A 113 1.41 11.77 -12.72
CA SER A 113 2.12 10.57 -12.24
C SER A 113 1.39 9.33 -12.73
N ASN A 114 2.07 8.22 -12.91
CA ASN A 114 1.45 6.92 -13.19
C ASN A 114 1.05 6.17 -11.91
N SER A 115 0.80 6.88 -10.84
CA SER A 115 0.48 6.34 -9.51
C SER A 115 -1.01 6.17 -9.26
N THR A 116 -1.85 6.43 -10.26
CA THR A 116 -3.30 6.33 -10.10
C THR A 116 -3.86 5.04 -10.67
N LEU A 117 -4.79 4.45 -9.93
CA LEU A 117 -5.75 3.52 -10.45
C LEU A 117 -6.99 4.32 -10.84
N ARG A 118 -7.47 4.15 -12.05
CA ARG A 118 -8.61 4.87 -12.61
C ARG A 118 -9.71 3.91 -13.02
N TYR A 119 -10.91 4.41 -13.27
CA TYR A 119 -11.97 3.60 -13.83
C TYR A 119 -12.73 4.34 -14.93
N ALA A 120 -13.32 3.54 -15.82
CA ALA A 120 -14.29 3.98 -16.80
C ALA A 120 -15.45 2.98 -16.81
N TYR A 121 -16.60 3.39 -17.30
CA TYR A 121 -17.80 2.56 -17.33
C TYR A 121 -18.58 2.69 -18.64
N GLY A 122 -19.27 1.62 -19.01
CA GLY A 122 -20.01 1.53 -20.28
C GLY A 122 -21.10 0.47 -20.24
N ASP A 123 -21.79 0.32 -21.37
CA ASP A 123 -22.90 -0.63 -21.52
C ASP A 123 -22.44 -2.01 -22.04
N SER A 124 -21.19 -2.13 -22.47
CA SER A 124 -20.65 -3.41 -22.95
C SER A 124 -19.19 -3.60 -22.54
N PRO A 125 -18.66 -4.85 -22.57
CA PRO A 125 -17.27 -5.13 -22.24
C PRO A 125 -16.25 -4.42 -23.15
N LEU A 126 -16.66 -4.02 -24.33
CA LEU A 126 -15.81 -3.31 -25.29
C LEU A 126 -16.16 -1.81 -25.42
N GLY A 127 -16.96 -1.28 -24.50
CA GLY A 127 -17.43 0.10 -24.51
C GLY A 127 -18.69 0.32 -25.34
N PRO A 128 -19.04 1.55 -25.72
CA PRO A 128 -18.26 2.76 -25.44
C PRO A 128 -18.18 3.13 -23.96
N TRP A 129 -17.13 3.89 -23.62
CA TRP A 129 -16.74 4.20 -22.23
C TRP A 129 -16.96 5.66 -21.88
N LYS A 130 -17.32 5.91 -20.61
CA LYS A 130 -17.22 7.19 -19.90
C LYS A 130 -16.15 7.13 -18.84
N SER A 131 -15.39 8.21 -18.66
CA SER A 131 -14.43 8.30 -17.56
C SER A 131 -15.15 8.43 -16.22
N GLY A 132 -14.75 7.60 -15.26
CA GLY A 132 -15.17 7.71 -13.86
C GLY A 132 -14.19 8.48 -12.99
N GLY A 133 -12.98 8.77 -13.51
CA GLY A 133 -11.92 9.47 -12.78
C GLY A 133 -10.99 8.55 -11.99
N VAL A 134 -10.41 9.09 -10.94
CA VAL A 134 -9.44 8.40 -10.08
C VAL A 134 -10.15 7.50 -9.08
N LEU A 135 -9.69 6.25 -8.98
CA LEU A 135 -10.14 5.28 -7.98
C LEU A 135 -9.19 5.23 -6.79
N VAL A 136 -7.88 5.24 -7.02
CA VAL A 136 -6.83 5.31 -5.99
C VAL A 136 -5.68 6.14 -6.52
N ASP A 137 -5.07 6.95 -5.67
CA ASP A 137 -3.76 7.54 -5.91
C ASP A 137 -2.78 7.07 -4.84
N SER A 138 -1.82 6.21 -5.22
CA SER A 138 -0.86 5.61 -4.29
C SER A 138 0.12 6.61 -3.67
N ARG A 139 0.10 7.87 -4.11
CA ARG A 139 0.85 8.96 -3.47
C ARG A 139 0.23 9.43 -2.14
N ALA A 140 -0.86 8.82 -1.71
CA ALA A 140 -1.55 9.13 -0.47
C ALA A 140 -1.87 10.63 -0.32
N PRO A 141 -2.74 11.20 -1.18
CA PRO A 141 -3.06 12.61 -1.11
C PRO A 141 -3.78 12.96 0.18
N VAL A 142 -3.36 14.08 0.79
CA VAL A 142 -3.94 14.65 2.01
C VAL A 142 -3.99 16.17 1.92
N LEU A 143 -4.76 16.80 2.81
CA LEU A 143 -4.77 18.25 2.92
C LEU A 143 -3.52 18.79 3.63
N ASN A 144 -3.10 20.00 3.29
CA ASN A 144 -2.11 20.76 4.04
C ASN A 144 -2.61 21.05 5.47
N GLN A 145 -1.72 21.54 6.33
CA GLN A 145 -2.06 21.93 7.71
C GLN A 145 -3.22 22.89 7.77
N ASP A 146 -3.26 23.88 6.88
CA ASP A 146 -4.31 24.88 6.77
C ASP A 146 -5.53 24.45 5.96
N GLY A 147 -5.53 23.22 5.42
CA GLY A 147 -6.58 22.72 4.55
C GLY A 147 -6.58 23.32 3.13
N SER A 148 -5.56 24.09 2.77
CA SER A 148 -5.57 24.91 1.55
C SER A 148 -5.53 24.13 0.23
N ARG A 149 -4.92 22.95 0.21
CA ARG A 149 -4.87 22.08 -0.99
C ARG A 149 -4.45 20.66 -0.64
N LEU A 150 -4.77 19.74 -1.53
CA LEU A 150 -4.23 18.40 -1.49
C LEU A 150 -2.73 18.40 -1.77
N GLN A 151 -2.00 17.58 -1.06
CA GLN A 151 -0.59 17.29 -1.29
C GLN A 151 -0.36 15.79 -1.26
N THR A 152 0.70 15.34 -1.91
CA THR A 152 1.13 13.95 -1.85
C THR A 152 2.08 13.74 -0.67
N THR A 153 1.92 12.65 0.04
CA THR A 153 2.71 12.32 1.24
C THR A 153 3.56 11.08 1.06
N ASN A 154 3.45 10.46 -0.10
CA ASN A 154 4.23 9.29 -0.48
C ASN A 154 4.74 9.43 -1.91
N ALA A 155 5.90 8.87 -2.19
CA ALA A 155 6.33 8.70 -3.56
C ALA A 155 5.43 7.63 -4.20
N GLY A 156 4.62 8.04 -5.15
CA GLY A 156 3.80 7.09 -5.90
C GLY A 156 4.58 6.48 -7.05
N HIS A 157 4.21 5.29 -7.43
CA HIS A 157 4.72 4.62 -8.61
C HIS A 157 3.70 3.59 -9.08
N ASN A 158 3.61 3.39 -10.36
CA ASN A 158 2.88 2.34 -11.06
C ASN A 158 1.90 1.52 -10.21
N THR A 159 0.63 1.89 -10.18
CA THR A 159 -0.39 1.21 -9.36
C THR A 159 -1.28 0.36 -10.26
N HIS A 160 -1.32 -0.94 -10.00
CA HIS A 160 -2.24 -1.88 -10.64
C HIS A 160 -3.29 -2.37 -9.66
N GLY A 161 -4.41 -2.84 -10.17
CA GLY A 161 -5.44 -3.36 -9.29
C GLY A 161 -6.76 -3.67 -9.98
N SER A 162 -7.75 -3.97 -9.16
CA SER A 162 -9.12 -4.26 -9.56
C SER A 162 -10.08 -3.98 -8.43
N ILE A 163 -11.38 -4.14 -8.68
CA ILE A 163 -12.42 -4.12 -7.64
C ILE A 163 -13.13 -5.47 -7.58
N GLU A 164 -13.66 -5.81 -6.40
CA GLU A 164 -14.44 -7.03 -6.21
C GLU A 164 -15.50 -6.84 -5.13
N LEU A 165 -16.63 -7.54 -5.29
CA LEU A 165 -17.71 -7.60 -4.32
C LEU A 165 -17.53 -8.85 -3.43
N ILE A 166 -17.26 -8.64 -2.15
CA ILE A 166 -17.05 -9.72 -1.18
C ILE A 166 -18.04 -9.54 -0.03
N ASN A 167 -18.88 -10.53 0.19
CA ASN A 167 -19.90 -10.54 1.26
C ASN A 167 -20.74 -9.24 1.32
N GLY A 168 -21.12 -8.71 0.16
CA GLY A 168 -21.96 -7.53 0.05
C GLY A 168 -21.25 -6.19 0.21
N GLN A 169 -19.92 -6.18 0.37
CA GLN A 169 -19.08 -4.99 0.40
C GLN A 169 -18.15 -4.98 -0.81
N TRP A 170 -18.08 -3.85 -1.52
CA TRP A 170 -17.12 -3.61 -2.58
C TRP A 170 -15.76 -3.21 -2.01
N TYR A 171 -14.71 -3.75 -2.61
CA TYR A 171 -13.32 -3.44 -2.28
C TYR A 171 -12.54 -3.11 -3.55
N VAL A 172 -11.57 -2.19 -3.41
CA VAL A 172 -10.50 -2.03 -4.38
C VAL A 172 -9.25 -2.74 -3.87
N PHE A 173 -8.69 -3.59 -4.71
CA PHE A 173 -7.40 -4.24 -4.51
C PHE A 173 -6.37 -3.51 -5.37
N TYR A 174 -5.29 -3.09 -4.77
CA TYR A 174 -4.24 -2.35 -5.47
C TYR A 174 -2.90 -2.58 -4.80
N HIS A 175 -1.83 -2.01 -5.33
CA HIS A 175 -0.56 -1.95 -4.63
C HIS A 175 -0.08 -0.51 -4.51
N ARG A 176 0.70 -0.25 -3.49
CA ARG A 176 1.45 0.99 -3.31
C ARG A 176 2.91 0.68 -3.05
N PRO A 177 3.85 1.59 -3.40
CA PRO A 177 5.21 1.50 -2.94
C PRO A 177 5.30 2.10 -1.53
N PRO A 178 5.21 1.31 -0.47
CA PRO A 178 5.57 1.82 0.84
C PRO A 178 7.03 2.28 0.76
N ARG A 179 7.41 3.28 1.52
CA ARG A 179 8.82 3.62 1.65
C ARG A 179 9.42 4.37 0.46
N GLY A 180 8.60 4.86 -0.47
CA GLY A 180 9.06 5.68 -1.59
C GLY A 180 9.84 4.95 -2.68
N PHE A 181 10.00 3.64 -2.60
CA PHE A 181 10.72 2.86 -3.60
C PHE A 181 9.77 2.16 -4.57
N GLY A 182 9.80 2.56 -5.85
CA GLY A 182 8.81 2.15 -6.84
C GLY A 182 8.70 0.65 -7.10
N ASN A 183 9.71 -0.13 -6.77
CA ASN A 183 9.71 -1.58 -6.94
C ASN A 183 9.30 -2.34 -5.66
N ALA A 184 9.29 -1.68 -4.50
CA ALA A 184 8.79 -2.24 -3.26
C ALA A 184 7.26 -2.15 -3.22
N ARG A 185 6.57 -3.03 -3.94
CA ARG A 185 5.11 -2.99 -4.10
C ARG A 185 4.43 -3.83 -3.03
N GLN A 186 3.67 -3.18 -2.16
CA GLN A 186 2.89 -3.83 -1.12
C GLN A 186 1.43 -3.91 -1.53
N SER A 187 0.84 -5.10 -1.39
CA SER A 187 -0.59 -5.33 -1.64
C SER A 187 -1.44 -4.60 -0.61
N MET A 188 -2.48 -3.94 -1.12
CA MET A 188 -3.42 -3.16 -0.35
C MET A 188 -4.85 -3.55 -0.70
N VAL A 189 -5.74 -3.37 0.24
CA VAL A 189 -7.18 -3.42 0.01
C VAL A 189 -7.83 -2.27 0.76
N ALA A 190 -8.80 -1.63 0.13
CA ALA A 190 -9.63 -0.62 0.78
C ALA A 190 -11.10 -0.87 0.44
N PRO A 191 -12.01 -0.71 1.40
CA PRO A 191 -13.43 -0.72 1.12
C PRO A 191 -13.81 0.51 0.29
N ILE A 192 -14.74 0.33 -0.64
CA ILE A 192 -15.26 1.39 -1.50
C ILE A 192 -16.78 1.36 -1.49
N HIS A 193 -17.37 2.52 -1.72
CA HIS A 193 -18.79 2.67 -1.92
C HIS A 193 -19.06 2.74 -3.41
N VAL A 194 -19.93 1.86 -3.93
CA VAL A 194 -20.25 1.77 -5.35
C VAL A 194 -21.74 2.00 -5.53
N GLU A 195 -22.06 3.02 -6.28
CA GLU A 195 -23.42 3.37 -6.67
C GLU A 195 -23.59 3.27 -8.18
N TRP A 196 -24.70 2.75 -8.62
CA TRP A 196 -25.10 2.76 -10.04
C TRP A 196 -26.61 2.90 -10.17
N ASP A 197 -27.04 3.46 -11.27
CA ASP A 197 -28.45 3.48 -11.65
C ASP A 197 -28.76 2.39 -12.70
N LYS A 198 -30.03 2.13 -12.93
CA LYS A 198 -30.48 1.12 -13.91
C LYS A 198 -30.49 1.66 -15.35
N LYS A 199 -30.33 2.96 -15.54
CA LYS A 199 -30.37 3.61 -16.83
C LYS A 199 -29.12 3.23 -17.62
N PRO A 200 -29.20 2.88 -18.91
CA PRO A 200 -28.02 2.65 -19.74
C PRO A 200 -27.07 3.86 -19.74
N VAL A 201 -25.75 3.62 -19.85
CA VAL A 201 -24.76 4.70 -19.93
C VAL A 201 -24.97 5.56 -21.17
N SER A 202 -25.35 4.92 -22.28
CA SER A 202 -25.74 5.57 -23.54
C SER A 202 -26.91 6.55 -23.39
N GLU A 203 -27.74 6.35 -22.38
CA GLU A 203 -28.87 7.24 -22.05
C GLU A 203 -28.57 8.17 -20.86
N GLY A 204 -27.35 8.25 -20.42
CA GLY A 204 -26.89 9.08 -19.32
C GLY A 204 -26.84 8.39 -17.95
N GLY A 205 -26.92 7.06 -17.92
CA GLY A 205 -26.71 6.28 -16.71
C GLY A 205 -25.29 6.42 -16.17
N LYS A 206 -25.12 6.21 -14.87
CA LYS A 206 -23.86 6.50 -14.14
C LYS A 206 -23.43 5.35 -13.26
N VAL A 207 -22.10 5.25 -13.09
CA VAL A 207 -21.45 4.51 -11.99
C VAL A 207 -20.59 5.51 -11.23
N SER A 208 -20.73 5.53 -9.91
CA SER A 208 -19.92 6.34 -9.00
C SER A 208 -19.22 5.44 -8.01
N ILE A 209 -17.90 5.57 -7.91
CA ILE A 209 -17.09 4.83 -6.94
C ILE A 209 -16.39 5.84 -6.04
N ARG A 210 -16.54 5.65 -4.71
CA ARG A 210 -16.00 6.54 -3.68
C ARG A 210 -15.35 5.75 -2.57
N ALA A 211 -14.43 6.36 -1.85
CA ALA A 211 -13.87 5.75 -0.64
C ALA A 211 -14.99 5.47 0.37
N TYR A 212 -14.86 4.36 1.04
CA TYR A 212 -15.80 3.94 2.07
C TYR A 212 -15.29 4.37 3.45
N ASP A 213 -16.11 5.05 4.21
CA ASP A 213 -15.86 5.36 5.62
C ASP A 213 -17.00 4.74 6.47
N PRO A 214 -16.72 3.67 7.23
CA PRO A 214 -17.73 3.04 8.06
C PRO A 214 -18.20 3.91 9.23
N TYR A 215 -17.55 5.03 9.50
CA TYR A 215 -17.85 5.96 10.59
C TYR A 215 -18.61 7.20 10.12
N ALA A 216 -18.57 7.52 8.83
CA ALA A 216 -19.37 8.58 8.28
C ALA A 216 -20.85 8.18 8.27
N LYS A 217 -21.75 9.15 8.44
CA LYS A 217 -23.20 8.92 8.47
C LYS A 217 -23.73 8.26 7.19
N ASP A 218 -23.14 8.60 6.05
CA ASP A 218 -23.48 8.08 4.72
C ASP A 218 -22.52 7.00 4.22
N ASN A 219 -21.57 6.56 5.07
CA ASN A 219 -20.51 5.62 4.73
C ASN A 219 -19.58 6.10 3.59
N ILE A 220 -19.50 7.39 3.33
CA ILE A 220 -18.66 7.96 2.28
C ILE A 220 -17.56 8.81 2.90
N TRP A 221 -16.31 8.44 2.63
CA TRP A 221 -15.17 9.27 2.98
C TRP A 221 -15.04 10.41 1.96
N THR A 222 -14.84 11.62 2.45
CA THR A 222 -14.63 12.81 1.62
C THR A 222 -13.47 13.62 2.15
N ALA A 223 -12.61 14.08 1.23
CA ALA A 223 -11.65 15.13 1.47
C ALA A 223 -11.86 16.23 0.45
N LYS A 224 -11.94 17.46 0.90
CA LYS A 224 -12.06 18.65 0.05
C LYS A 224 -10.95 19.62 0.39
N ASP A 225 -10.35 20.20 -0.65
CA ASP A 225 -9.44 21.32 -0.45
C ASP A 225 -10.22 22.63 -0.10
N SER A 226 -9.49 23.70 0.18
CA SER A 226 -10.09 25.01 0.51
C SER A 226 -10.88 25.63 -0.65
N GLN A 227 -10.67 25.17 -1.89
CA GLN A 227 -11.44 25.59 -3.06
C GLN A 227 -12.68 24.72 -3.30
N GLY A 228 -12.90 23.70 -2.45
CA GLY A 228 -14.02 22.78 -2.58
C GLY A 228 -13.80 21.64 -3.59
N ASN A 229 -12.60 21.49 -4.14
CA ASN A 229 -12.25 20.35 -5.00
C ASN A 229 -12.23 19.08 -4.17
N GLU A 230 -12.88 18.05 -4.66
CA GLU A 230 -13.06 16.80 -3.95
C GLU A 230 -12.10 15.73 -4.47
N TYR A 231 -11.35 15.12 -3.58
CA TYR A 231 -10.65 13.88 -3.86
C TYR A 231 -11.64 12.71 -3.73
N LYS A 232 -11.82 11.97 -4.82
CA LYS A 232 -12.83 10.91 -4.93
C LYS A 232 -12.27 9.50 -4.82
N GLY A 233 -10.96 9.35 -4.80
CA GLY A 233 -10.31 8.05 -4.74
C GLY A 233 -10.37 7.42 -3.35
N ALA A 234 -10.11 6.12 -3.29
CA ALA A 234 -9.95 5.41 -2.04
C ALA A 234 -8.77 5.96 -1.24
N GLU A 235 -8.93 6.02 0.07
CA GLU A 235 -7.88 6.46 0.97
C GLU A 235 -6.73 5.44 0.99
N VAL A 236 -5.50 5.92 0.99
CA VAL A 236 -4.31 5.08 1.16
C VAL A 236 -4.01 4.94 2.66
N THR A 237 -3.94 3.70 3.11
CA THR A 237 -3.73 3.37 4.53
C THR A 237 -2.50 2.51 4.75
N SER A 238 -2.13 2.28 6.02
CA SER A 238 -1.09 1.33 6.43
C SER A 238 -1.62 -0.10 6.59
N GLU A 239 -2.94 -0.27 6.64
CA GLU A 239 -3.57 -1.52 7.09
C GLU A 239 -3.50 -2.68 6.07
N GLY A 240 -3.18 -2.42 4.81
CA GLY A 240 -3.09 -3.48 3.80
C GLY A 240 -4.39 -4.29 3.71
N PHE A 241 -4.34 -5.59 3.94
CA PHE A 241 -5.52 -6.45 3.98
C PHE A 241 -6.26 -6.44 5.33
N HIS A 242 -5.77 -5.74 6.33
CA HIS A 242 -6.40 -5.59 7.64
C HIS A 242 -7.46 -4.48 7.63
N ILE A 243 -8.50 -4.62 6.82
CA ILE A 243 -9.53 -3.58 6.58
C ILE A 243 -10.28 -3.11 7.84
N PHE A 244 -10.18 -3.84 8.95
CA PHE A 244 -10.71 -3.46 10.26
C PHE A 244 -9.70 -2.70 11.14
N GLY A 245 -8.55 -2.40 10.59
CA GLY A 245 -7.42 -1.80 11.28
C GLY A 245 -6.38 -2.83 11.71
N LEU A 246 -5.15 -2.33 11.88
CA LEU A 246 -4.04 -3.10 12.43
C LEU A 246 -4.33 -3.43 13.91
N ASP A 247 -3.95 -4.62 14.38
CA ASP A 247 -3.99 -4.96 15.80
C ASP A 247 -3.03 -4.04 16.56
N PRO A 248 -3.52 -3.16 17.47
CA PRO A 248 -2.65 -2.22 18.16
C PRO A 248 -1.55 -2.91 18.99
N TYR A 249 -1.81 -4.13 19.46
CA TYR A 249 -0.94 -4.86 20.38
C TYR A 249 0.05 -5.80 19.66
N GLN A 250 0.51 -5.37 18.50
CA GLN A 250 1.59 -5.99 17.75
C GLN A 250 2.69 -4.98 17.44
N TYR A 251 3.89 -5.48 17.15
CA TYR A 251 4.96 -4.68 16.59
C TYR A 251 4.73 -4.48 15.10
N TYR A 252 4.86 -3.24 14.65
CA TYR A 252 4.87 -2.89 13.24
C TYR A 252 6.17 -2.18 12.89
N SER A 253 6.78 -2.59 11.80
CA SER A 253 7.91 -1.87 11.22
C SER A 253 7.50 -0.44 10.85
N ALA A 254 8.40 0.50 11.03
CA ALA A 254 8.17 1.89 10.67
C ALA A 254 7.75 2.08 9.21
N GLY A 255 8.22 1.22 8.32
CA GLY A 255 7.89 1.24 6.89
C GLY A 255 6.41 1.01 6.56
N PHE A 256 5.57 0.60 7.51
CA PHE A 256 4.11 0.57 7.34
C PHE A 256 3.48 1.97 7.22
N ALA A 257 4.22 3.05 7.48
CA ALA A 257 3.71 4.41 7.36
C ALA A 257 3.06 4.66 6.00
N CYS A 258 1.95 5.37 6.01
CA CYS A 258 1.25 5.82 4.81
C CYS A 258 1.29 7.34 4.63
N TYR A 259 1.78 8.07 5.61
CA TYR A 259 1.95 9.51 5.58
C TYR A 259 3.37 9.88 6.00
N LEU A 260 4.03 10.74 5.20
CA LEU A 260 5.34 11.29 5.47
C LEU A 260 5.41 12.72 4.98
N SER A 261 5.73 13.65 5.86
CA SER A 261 5.63 15.07 5.55
C SER A 261 6.60 15.57 4.46
N ASP A 262 7.73 14.93 4.27
CA ASP A 262 8.73 15.34 3.28
C ASP A 262 9.13 14.24 2.27
N GLY A 263 8.40 13.13 2.28
CA GLY A 263 8.63 12.03 1.35
C GLY A 263 9.95 11.27 1.56
N ARG A 264 10.66 11.53 2.64
CA ARG A 264 11.98 10.97 2.94
C ARG A 264 11.91 9.69 3.74
N ILE A 265 11.17 8.72 3.27
CA ILE A 265 11.51 7.35 3.62
C ILE A 265 12.72 6.99 2.78
N GLN A 266 13.86 7.06 3.34
CA GLN A 266 14.99 6.34 2.78
C GLN A 266 14.94 4.92 3.32
N GLN A 267 14.52 4.04 2.46
CA GLN A 267 14.94 2.68 2.56
C GLN A 267 16.16 2.50 1.72
N ASP A 268 17.10 1.87 2.33
CA ASP A 268 18.09 1.17 1.55
C ASP A 268 17.38 0.09 0.76
N SER A 269 17.28 0.37 -0.53
CA SER A 269 17.21 -0.69 -1.52
C SER A 269 15.88 -1.42 -1.68
N TRP A 270 15.95 -2.24 -2.58
CA TRP A 270 15.26 -3.40 -3.10
C TRP A 270 14.60 -4.32 -2.07
N ASP A 271 14.67 -4.03 -0.75
CA ASP A 271 14.13 -4.86 0.29
C ASP A 271 12.61 -4.77 0.40
N ILE A 272 11.94 -5.37 -0.57
CA ILE A 272 10.50 -5.53 -0.61
C ILE A 272 10.00 -6.52 0.45
N TRP A 273 10.90 -7.34 1.00
CA TRP A 273 10.58 -8.44 1.92
C TRP A 273 10.87 -8.10 3.37
N ASP A 274 11.55 -6.97 3.61
CA ASP A 274 11.95 -6.61 4.95
C ASP A 274 10.77 -6.02 5.74
N ASN A 275 10.21 -6.85 6.60
CA ASN A 275 9.27 -6.40 7.63
C ASN A 275 9.94 -5.50 8.69
N HIS A 276 11.25 -5.24 8.56
CA HIS A 276 12.05 -4.46 9.50
C HIS A 276 12.49 -3.11 8.95
N ALA A 277 11.89 -2.65 7.87
CA ALA A 277 12.26 -1.41 7.24
C ALA A 277 12.11 -0.20 8.16
N PRO A 278 13.18 0.50 8.49
CA PRO A 278 13.13 1.72 9.26
C PRO A 278 12.67 2.91 8.41
N ILE A 279 12.23 3.97 9.07
CA ILE A 279 12.21 5.32 8.53
C ILE A 279 13.46 6.01 9.03
N THR A 280 14.33 6.43 8.12
CA THR A 280 15.63 6.97 8.47
C THR A 280 15.66 8.50 8.37
N ASN A 281 16.62 9.11 9.07
CA ASN A 281 16.94 10.54 8.96
C ASN A 281 15.75 11.46 9.30
N VAL A 282 14.99 11.10 10.34
CA VAL A 282 13.88 11.93 10.83
C VAL A 282 14.43 13.20 11.46
N LYS A 283 13.90 14.35 11.03
CA LYS A 283 14.32 15.69 11.46
C LYS A 283 13.23 16.40 12.24
N ASN A 284 13.62 17.51 12.85
CA ASN A 284 12.67 18.41 13.48
C ASN A 284 11.52 18.80 12.54
N GLY A 285 10.28 18.71 13.02
CA GLY A 285 9.07 19.00 12.26
C GLY A 285 8.59 17.89 11.32
N ASN A 286 9.36 16.80 11.16
CA ASN A 286 8.89 15.69 10.35
C ASN A 286 7.68 14.99 10.98
N ILE A 287 6.75 14.58 10.13
CA ILE A 287 5.51 13.89 10.51
C ILE A 287 5.47 12.52 9.83
N ILE A 288 5.17 11.51 10.63
CA ILE A 288 5.02 10.13 10.20
C ILE A 288 3.64 9.67 10.63
N GLY A 289 2.84 9.15 9.71
CA GLY A 289 1.46 8.74 10.00
C GLY A 289 1.16 7.30 9.60
N TYR A 290 0.36 6.65 10.45
CA TYR A 290 -0.12 5.28 10.29
C TYR A 290 -1.65 5.28 10.34
N LYS A 291 -2.30 4.70 9.35
CA LYS A 291 -3.76 4.62 9.22
C LYS A 291 -4.14 3.19 8.87
N TYR A 292 -4.92 2.54 9.64
CA TYR A 292 -5.50 2.80 10.94
C TYR A 292 -5.18 1.66 11.90
N PHE A 293 -5.13 1.96 13.20
CA PHE A 293 -5.15 0.93 14.24
C PHE A 293 -6.59 0.68 14.70
N GLY A 294 -7.00 -0.59 14.79
CA GLY A 294 -8.34 -0.98 15.21
C GLY A 294 -8.38 -1.30 16.70
N PHE A 295 -8.97 -0.42 17.51
CA PHE A 295 -9.04 -0.60 18.97
C PHE A 295 -10.30 -1.34 19.43
N GLY A 296 -11.13 -1.80 18.53
CA GLY A 296 -12.31 -2.61 18.81
C GLY A 296 -13.60 -2.08 18.20
N GLY A 297 -14.65 -2.86 18.27
CA GLY A 297 -15.99 -2.43 17.87
C GLY A 297 -16.32 -2.41 16.38
N LEU A 298 -15.37 -2.75 15.51
CA LEU A 298 -15.54 -2.64 14.08
C LEU A 298 -16.19 -3.86 13.45
N ASN A 299 -17.46 -3.70 13.09
CA ASN A 299 -18.22 -4.54 12.14
C ASN A 299 -17.94 -6.06 12.21
N LYS A 300 -18.01 -6.64 13.39
CA LYS A 300 -17.98 -8.10 13.60
C LYS A 300 -18.99 -8.82 12.72
N ASP A 301 -20.11 -8.19 12.45
CA ASP A 301 -21.32 -8.90 12.01
C ASP A 301 -21.47 -8.92 10.48
N LYS A 302 -20.89 -7.99 9.74
CA LYS A 302 -21.05 -7.94 8.27
C LYS A 302 -20.16 -8.90 7.49
N LEU A 303 -19.00 -9.28 8.03
CA LEU A 303 -18.05 -10.14 7.34
C LEU A 303 -17.74 -11.45 8.08
N GLY A 304 -18.37 -11.73 9.21
CA GLY A 304 -18.08 -12.93 10.01
C GLY A 304 -16.68 -12.98 10.62
N LEU A 305 -15.92 -11.89 10.53
CA LEU A 305 -14.57 -11.79 11.07
C LEU A 305 -14.61 -11.25 12.50
N LYS A 306 -13.77 -11.80 13.37
CA LYS A 306 -13.58 -11.22 14.70
C LYS A 306 -12.80 -9.92 14.56
N ALA A 307 -13.38 -8.82 15.01
CA ALA A 307 -12.62 -7.60 15.25
C ALA A 307 -11.54 -7.87 16.32
N PHE A 308 -10.46 -7.12 16.26
CA PHE A 308 -9.44 -7.16 17.32
C PHE A 308 -10.11 -6.88 18.67
N GLU A 309 -9.63 -7.56 19.70
CA GLU A 309 -10.12 -7.30 21.05
C GLU A 309 -9.76 -5.86 21.42
N GLY A 310 -10.77 -5.02 21.58
CA GLY A 310 -10.59 -3.60 21.82
C GLY A 310 -9.94 -3.33 23.18
N THR A 311 -9.37 -2.14 23.30
CA THR A 311 -8.86 -1.63 24.55
C THR A 311 -10.01 -1.49 25.56
N LYS A 312 -9.94 -2.24 26.66
CA LYS A 312 -10.99 -2.19 27.72
C LYS A 312 -10.67 -1.08 28.71
N LYS A 313 -11.70 -0.36 29.11
CA LYS A 313 -11.61 0.63 30.20
C LYS A 313 -10.97 0.01 31.45
N GLY A 314 -10.02 0.71 32.03
CA GLY A 314 -9.27 0.25 33.20
C GLY A 314 -8.03 -0.59 32.89
N ASN A 315 -7.74 -0.92 31.66
CA ASN A 315 -6.46 -1.51 31.27
C ASN A 315 -5.37 -0.42 31.25
N LYS A 316 -4.19 -0.77 31.74
CA LYS A 316 -2.99 0.04 31.52
C LYS A 316 -2.54 -0.17 30.08
N THR A 317 -2.53 0.92 29.31
CA THR A 317 -2.12 0.90 27.91
C THR A 317 -0.94 1.86 27.72
N ALA A 318 0.08 1.38 27.05
CA ALA A 318 1.26 2.16 26.72
C ALA A 318 1.49 2.16 25.21
N PHE A 319 1.96 3.29 24.68
CA PHE A 319 2.44 3.40 23.32
C PHE A 319 3.97 3.30 23.33
N ASN A 320 4.50 2.54 22.38
CA ASN A 320 5.92 2.23 22.30
C ASN A 320 6.48 2.63 20.94
N LEU A 321 7.63 3.29 20.94
CA LEU A 321 8.48 3.53 19.77
C LEU A 321 9.79 2.77 19.94
N PHE A 322 10.27 2.20 18.86
CA PHE A 322 11.58 1.58 18.74
C PHE A 322 12.40 2.45 17.79
N LEU A 323 13.33 3.23 18.33
CA LEU A 323 14.11 4.19 17.55
C LEU A 323 15.59 4.20 17.95
N ALA A 324 16.44 4.57 17.01
CA ALA A 324 17.87 4.77 17.19
C ALA A 324 18.20 6.27 17.12
N PRO A 325 18.57 6.94 18.22
CA PRO A 325 18.97 8.33 18.23
C PRO A 325 20.20 8.56 17.35
N LYS A 326 20.21 9.67 16.58
CA LYS A 326 21.34 10.13 15.77
C LYS A 326 22.00 11.40 16.31
N THR A 327 21.40 12.01 17.31
CA THR A 327 21.94 13.19 17.97
C THR A 327 22.25 12.90 19.44
N SER A 328 23.23 13.58 19.98
CA SER A 328 23.52 13.58 21.42
C SER A 328 22.63 14.55 22.22
N LYS A 329 21.74 15.26 21.57
CA LYS A 329 20.85 16.24 22.19
C LYS A 329 19.49 15.65 22.52
N THR A 330 18.83 16.23 23.50
CA THR A 330 17.45 15.88 23.83
C THR A 330 16.52 16.27 22.69
N PHE A 331 15.61 15.38 22.34
CA PHE A 331 14.51 15.67 21.41
C PHE A 331 13.23 14.98 21.89
N LYS A 332 12.13 15.29 21.22
CA LYS A 332 10.81 14.77 21.54
C LYS A 332 10.14 14.18 20.32
N VAL A 333 9.27 13.21 20.56
CA VAL A 333 8.33 12.70 19.56
C VAL A 333 6.93 12.85 20.14
N ASN A 334 6.15 13.78 19.60
CA ASN A 334 4.77 13.99 19.98
C ASN A 334 3.89 12.95 19.31
N VAL A 335 3.02 12.30 20.07
CA VAL A 335 2.11 11.25 19.59
C VAL A 335 0.69 11.79 19.55
N TRP A 336 0.08 11.70 18.38
CA TRP A 336 -1.24 12.24 18.09
C TRP A 336 -2.18 11.19 17.54
N LEU A 337 -3.48 11.34 17.83
CA LEU A 337 -4.57 10.58 17.21
C LEU A 337 -5.24 11.43 16.13
N ASP A 338 -5.59 10.80 15.02
CA ASP A 338 -6.48 11.28 13.95
C ASP A 338 -6.01 12.52 13.18
N GLY A 339 -4.90 13.08 13.55
CA GLY A 339 -4.26 14.20 12.84
C GLY A 339 -3.05 14.70 13.59
N PRO A 340 -2.04 15.23 12.86
CA PRO A 340 -0.80 15.74 13.48
C PRO A 340 -0.94 17.15 14.06
N TRP A 341 -2.10 17.76 13.89
CA TRP A 341 -2.41 19.11 14.38
C TRP A 341 -3.81 19.16 15.00
N ASN A 342 -3.97 20.02 15.98
CA ASN A 342 -5.27 20.38 16.54
C ASN A 342 -5.73 21.71 15.94
N ASN A 343 -6.42 21.64 14.81
CA ASN A 343 -7.02 22.79 14.14
C ASN A 343 -8.36 22.38 13.51
N GLU A 344 -9.03 23.28 12.82
CA GLU A 344 -10.35 23.03 12.24
C GLU A 344 -10.34 21.92 11.18
N THR A 345 -9.24 21.79 10.44
CA THR A 345 -9.09 20.78 9.37
C THR A 345 -8.82 19.40 9.95
N TRP A 346 -7.86 19.28 10.87
CA TRP A 346 -7.31 17.99 11.27
C TRP A 346 -7.90 17.45 12.58
N LYS A 347 -8.27 18.34 13.50
CA LYS A 347 -8.88 17.98 14.81
C LYS A 347 -8.12 16.89 15.57
N GLY A 348 -6.79 16.83 15.39
CA GLY A 348 -5.95 15.84 16.03
C GLY A 348 -5.93 15.98 17.55
N THR A 349 -5.76 14.88 18.25
CA THR A 349 -5.65 14.83 19.71
C THR A 349 -4.27 14.36 20.12
N LYS A 350 -3.47 15.23 20.78
CA LYS A 350 -2.18 14.82 21.33
C LYS A 350 -2.40 13.90 22.53
N ILE A 351 -1.91 12.67 22.45
CA ILE A 351 -2.06 11.66 23.50
C ILE A 351 -0.82 11.50 24.39
N GLY A 352 0.30 12.04 23.96
CA GLY A 352 1.51 12.00 24.76
C GLY A 352 2.74 12.54 24.04
N GLU A 353 3.85 12.42 24.73
CA GLU A 353 5.15 12.92 24.30
C GLU A 353 6.22 11.95 24.76
N ILE A 354 7.00 11.42 23.84
CA ILE A 354 8.18 10.63 24.15
C ILE A 354 9.37 11.57 24.16
N VAL A 355 10.03 11.68 25.31
CA VAL A 355 11.26 12.45 25.48
C VAL A 355 12.43 11.48 25.35
N VAL A 356 13.32 11.72 24.39
CA VAL A 356 14.59 10.99 24.22
C VAL A 356 15.67 11.85 24.88
N PRO A 357 16.27 11.37 25.99
CA PRO A 357 17.28 12.13 26.72
C PRO A 357 18.55 12.36 25.89
N ALA A 358 19.27 13.41 26.22
CA ALA A 358 20.62 13.65 25.68
C ALA A 358 21.53 12.43 25.97
N ASN A 359 22.41 12.15 25.04
CA ASN A 359 23.38 11.03 25.13
C ASN A 359 22.74 9.63 25.30
N SER A 360 21.49 9.46 24.84
CA SER A 360 20.91 8.14 24.72
C SER A 360 21.75 7.27 23.76
N ALA A 361 21.76 5.94 24.01
CA ALA A 361 22.46 5.01 23.14
C ALA A 361 21.99 5.12 21.69
N GLN A 362 22.92 5.08 20.75
CA GLN A 362 22.61 5.22 19.32
C GLN A 362 22.06 3.93 18.66
N GLU A 363 21.94 2.87 19.43
CA GLU A 363 21.26 1.65 18.98
C GLU A 363 19.74 1.75 19.13
N THR A 364 19.02 0.90 18.43
CA THR A 364 17.56 0.88 18.52
C THR A 364 17.10 0.47 19.91
N THR A 365 16.46 1.40 20.59
CA THR A 365 15.95 1.25 21.96
C THR A 365 14.45 1.52 22.00
N GLN A 366 13.74 0.85 22.92
CA GLN A 366 12.32 1.05 23.14
C GLN A 366 12.08 2.24 24.09
N PHE A 367 11.28 3.19 23.61
CA PHE A 367 10.76 4.31 24.40
C PHE A 367 9.26 4.16 24.57
N THR A 368 8.75 4.39 25.76
CA THR A 368 7.38 4.07 26.13
C THR A 368 6.71 5.25 26.85
N ILE A 369 5.45 5.50 26.51
CA ILE A 369 4.59 6.44 27.26
C ILE A 369 3.30 5.75 27.68
N ASP A 370 2.79 6.11 28.88
CA ASP A 370 1.48 5.71 29.35
C ASP A 370 0.39 6.52 28.65
N VAL A 371 -0.49 5.84 27.93
CA VAL A 371 -1.65 6.44 27.27
C VAL A 371 -2.97 5.95 27.87
N SER A 372 -2.95 5.35 29.05
CA SER A 372 -4.13 4.76 29.71
C SER A 372 -5.27 5.77 29.89
N LYS A 373 -4.96 7.06 30.13
CA LYS A 373 -5.97 8.12 30.25
C LYS A 373 -6.77 8.38 28.97
N PHE A 374 -6.28 7.91 27.83
CA PHE A 374 -6.95 8.09 26.53
C PHE A 374 -7.68 6.81 26.08
N VAL A 375 -7.72 5.77 26.91
CA VAL A 375 -8.36 4.48 26.58
C VAL A 375 -9.81 4.66 26.14
N ASP A 376 -10.55 5.58 26.75
CA ASP A 376 -11.93 5.86 26.39
C ASP A 376 -12.07 6.46 24.97
N HIS A 377 -10.98 6.97 24.39
CA HIS A 377 -10.91 7.47 23.02
C HIS A 377 -10.38 6.41 22.02
N LEU A 378 -9.86 5.30 22.53
CA LEU A 378 -9.29 4.21 21.73
C LEU A 378 -10.33 3.08 21.52
N ASP A 379 -11.53 3.42 21.09
CA ASP A 379 -12.67 2.51 20.98
C ASP A 379 -12.98 2.02 19.57
N LYS A 380 -12.33 2.61 18.56
CA LYS A 380 -12.56 2.36 17.14
C LYS A 380 -11.25 2.42 16.35
N LYS A 381 -11.30 2.62 15.05
CA LYS A 381 -10.11 2.93 14.25
C LYS A 381 -9.58 4.32 14.57
N HIS A 382 -8.28 4.42 14.80
CA HIS A 382 -7.58 5.69 14.96
C HIS A 382 -6.29 5.71 14.14
N ALA A 383 -6.05 6.83 13.47
CA ALA A 383 -4.76 7.12 12.89
C ALA A 383 -3.78 7.57 13.99
N ILE A 384 -2.53 7.14 13.87
CA ILE A 384 -1.45 7.56 14.75
C ILE A 384 -0.49 8.42 13.96
N TYR A 385 -0.20 9.61 14.49
CA TYR A 385 0.79 10.52 13.91
C TYR A 385 1.89 10.79 14.92
N LEU A 386 3.12 10.73 14.43
CA LEU A 386 4.33 11.05 15.17
C LEU A 386 4.88 12.35 14.62
N VAL A 387 5.11 13.32 15.48
CA VAL A 387 5.67 14.63 15.11
C VAL A 387 6.97 14.81 15.88
N ALA A 388 8.10 14.85 15.15
CA ALA A 388 9.41 15.07 15.73
C ALA A 388 9.59 16.55 16.13
N GLU A 389 10.14 16.80 17.30
CA GLU A 389 10.36 18.14 17.86
C GLU A 389 11.74 18.28 18.49
N SER A 390 12.52 19.25 18.02
CA SER A 390 13.84 19.58 18.52
C SER A 390 14.23 21.02 18.15
N GLN A 391 15.31 21.52 18.76
CA GLN A 391 16.00 22.74 18.31
C GLN A 391 17.12 22.42 17.31
N GLU A 392 17.44 21.14 17.11
CA GLU A 392 18.48 20.69 16.20
C GLU A 392 18.01 20.73 14.75
N THR A 393 18.90 21.03 13.84
CA THR A 393 18.63 21.06 12.38
C THR A 393 19.03 19.78 11.65
N GLY A 394 19.79 18.90 12.33
CA GLY A 394 20.25 17.63 11.78
C GLY A 394 19.24 16.49 11.94
N ASP A 395 19.70 15.28 11.62
CA ASP A 395 18.95 14.06 11.81
C ASP A 395 18.82 13.76 13.31
N LEU A 396 17.61 13.50 13.77
CA LEU A 396 17.31 13.22 15.17
C LEU A 396 17.36 11.72 15.49
N PHE A 397 16.75 10.91 14.63
CA PHE A 397 16.66 9.46 14.84
C PHE A 397 16.28 8.71 13.57
N ASP A 398 16.52 7.39 13.63
CA ASP A 398 15.89 6.41 12.75
C ASP A 398 14.79 5.69 13.53
N LEU A 399 13.60 5.56 12.93
CA LEU A 399 12.47 4.86 13.52
C LEU A 399 12.44 3.43 12.99
N ALA A 400 12.61 2.44 13.87
CA ALA A 400 12.53 1.03 13.51
C ALA A 400 11.10 0.52 13.50
N GLY A 401 10.28 0.93 14.47
CA GLY A 401 8.89 0.49 14.56
C GLY A 401 8.13 1.03 15.74
N LEU A 402 6.88 0.58 15.86
CA LEU A 402 5.94 1.05 16.88
C LEU A 402 4.89 0.00 17.21
N GLY A 403 4.14 0.27 18.26
CA GLY A 403 2.94 -0.48 18.63
C GLY A 403 2.49 -0.17 20.06
N PHE A 404 1.33 -0.69 20.42
CA PHE A 404 0.79 -0.56 21.76
C PHE A 404 1.06 -1.81 22.59
N SER A 405 1.22 -1.62 23.88
CA SER A 405 1.27 -2.71 24.87
C SER A 405 0.21 -2.50 25.93
N SER A 406 -0.13 -3.55 26.65
CA SER A 406 -1.02 -3.46 27.81
C SER A 406 -0.42 -4.28 28.97
N ASN A 407 -1.06 -4.16 30.15
CA ASN A 407 -0.70 -5.00 31.29
C ASN A 407 -0.81 -6.53 31.01
N LYS A 408 -1.51 -6.90 29.93
CA LYS A 408 -1.71 -8.31 29.52
C LYS A 408 -0.90 -8.70 28.29
N LYS A 409 -0.48 -7.75 27.45
CA LYS A 409 0.22 -8.03 26.19
C LYS A 409 1.40 -7.08 25.99
N LYS A 410 2.58 -7.64 26.07
CA LYS A 410 3.81 -6.93 25.69
C LYS A 410 4.03 -7.02 24.18
N ILE A 411 4.68 -6.03 23.61
CA ILE A 411 5.20 -6.11 22.24
C ILE A 411 6.71 -6.27 22.31
N VAL A 412 7.24 -7.00 21.36
CA VAL A 412 8.68 -7.23 21.24
C VAL A 412 9.06 -6.90 19.80
N ARG A 413 10.10 -6.11 19.62
CA ARG A 413 10.68 -5.89 18.30
C ARG A 413 11.30 -7.21 17.84
N PRO A 414 10.94 -7.72 16.67
CA PRO A 414 11.65 -8.84 16.08
C PRO A 414 13.10 -8.44 15.85
N VAL A 415 14.01 -9.24 16.30
CA VAL A 415 15.45 -9.07 16.07
C VAL A 415 15.86 -10.20 15.15
N VAL A 416 16.55 -9.90 14.06
CA VAL A 416 17.17 -10.93 13.23
C VAL A 416 18.19 -11.66 14.13
N PRO A 417 18.01 -12.97 14.37
CA PRO A 417 18.91 -13.69 15.25
C PRO A 417 20.32 -13.70 14.66
N LYS A 418 21.30 -13.30 15.43
CA LYS A 418 22.70 -13.45 15.02
C LYS A 418 23.03 -14.93 14.96
N VAL A 419 23.57 -15.35 13.84
CA VAL A 419 24.10 -16.71 13.64
C VAL A 419 25.61 -16.63 13.79
N ASN A 420 26.12 -17.39 14.73
CA ASN A 420 27.57 -17.58 14.88
C ASN A 420 27.98 -18.76 14.01
N ILE A 421 28.95 -18.57 13.15
CA ILE A 421 29.48 -19.61 12.25
C ILE A 421 30.94 -19.87 12.63
N GLU A 422 31.31 -21.14 12.70
CA GLU A 422 32.68 -21.55 12.87
C GLU A 422 33.08 -22.52 11.76
N VAL A 423 34.33 -22.43 11.31
CA VAL A 423 34.94 -23.36 10.38
C VAL A 423 36.16 -23.95 11.05
N ASN A 424 36.17 -25.29 11.22
CA ASN A 424 37.20 -26.01 11.98
C ASN A 424 37.40 -25.44 13.38
N GLY A 425 36.32 -25.06 14.08
CA GLY A 425 36.34 -24.46 15.41
C GLY A 425 36.83 -23.01 15.47
N LYS A 426 36.96 -22.34 14.33
CA LYS A 426 37.37 -20.96 14.24
C LYS A 426 36.22 -20.10 13.82
N ALA A 427 35.86 -19.11 14.63
CA ALA A 427 34.77 -18.19 14.34
C ALA A 427 35.04 -17.40 13.07
N ILE A 428 33.99 -17.23 12.26
CA ILE A 428 33.99 -16.41 11.07
C ILE A 428 33.15 -15.18 11.35
N GLU A 429 33.63 -14.02 10.93
CA GLU A 429 32.84 -12.82 10.93
C GLU A 429 31.83 -12.87 9.77
N VAL A 430 30.54 -12.85 10.13
CA VAL A 430 29.45 -12.78 9.16
C VAL A 430 29.10 -11.31 8.96
N PRO A 431 29.05 -10.81 7.71
CA PRO A 431 28.69 -9.43 7.45
C PRO A 431 27.31 -9.10 8.05
N GLU A 432 27.15 -7.88 8.55
CA GLU A 432 25.85 -7.42 9.09
C GLU A 432 24.80 -7.17 7.98
N THR A 433 25.26 -6.97 6.75
CA THR A 433 24.39 -6.69 5.60
C THR A 433 24.27 -7.94 4.73
N PRO A 434 23.06 -8.44 4.47
CA PRO A 434 22.87 -9.58 3.60
C PRO A 434 23.17 -9.25 2.14
N VAL A 435 23.73 -10.23 1.42
CA VAL A 435 23.72 -10.24 -0.04
C VAL A 435 22.41 -10.88 -0.49
N ARG A 436 21.70 -10.25 -1.38
CA ARG A 436 20.39 -10.74 -1.78
C ARG A 436 20.45 -11.84 -2.80
N SER A 437 19.58 -12.82 -2.57
CA SER A 437 19.20 -13.78 -3.59
C SER A 437 18.46 -13.07 -4.72
N THR A 438 19.03 -13.11 -5.92
CA THR A 438 18.38 -12.72 -7.17
C THR A 438 17.66 -13.90 -7.82
N GLU A 439 17.13 -14.83 -7.04
CA GLU A 439 16.37 -15.92 -7.63
C GLU A 439 15.17 -15.40 -8.41
N SER A 440 15.16 -15.68 -9.68
CA SER A 440 14.26 -15.16 -10.70
C SER A 440 12.81 -15.65 -10.59
N ASN A 441 12.49 -16.51 -9.63
CA ASN A 441 11.16 -17.09 -9.46
C ASN A 441 10.27 -16.42 -8.40
N GLY A 442 10.76 -15.36 -7.75
CA GLY A 442 9.94 -14.44 -6.98
C GLY A 442 9.24 -14.97 -5.73
N ILE A 443 9.54 -16.16 -5.25
CA ILE A 443 8.71 -16.82 -4.22
C ILE A 443 9.36 -16.86 -2.84
N THR A 444 10.66 -16.69 -2.70
CA THR A 444 11.32 -16.77 -1.38
C THR A 444 12.32 -15.66 -1.21
N GLY A 445 11.92 -14.62 -0.49
CA GLY A 445 12.87 -13.65 0.05
C GLY A 445 13.52 -14.22 1.31
N TYR A 446 14.75 -14.64 1.21
CA TYR A 446 15.59 -14.90 2.38
C TYR A 446 16.88 -14.09 2.24
N ASP A 447 17.36 -13.63 3.37
CA ASP A 447 18.62 -12.91 3.43
C ASP A 447 19.78 -13.92 3.31
N ILE A 448 20.69 -13.65 2.38
CA ILE A 448 21.90 -14.43 2.22
C ILE A 448 23.07 -13.64 2.81
N TYR A 449 23.72 -14.21 3.79
CA TYR A 449 24.93 -13.66 4.36
C TYR A 449 26.11 -14.47 3.83
N GLU A 450 27.01 -13.84 3.08
CA GLU A 450 28.18 -14.50 2.52
C GLU A 450 29.42 -14.15 3.33
N ALA A 451 30.13 -15.16 3.76
CA ALA A 451 31.44 -15.02 4.37
C ALA A 451 32.47 -15.94 3.68
N VAL A 452 33.65 -15.43 3.44
CA VAL A 452 34.73 -16.19 2.79
C VAL A 452 35.77 -16.60 3.82
N TYR A 453 35.94 -17.90 3.96
CA TYR A 453 36.99 -18.47 4.76
C TYR A 453 38.08 -19.10 3.87
N LYS A 454 39.30 -18.58 3.92
CA LYS A 454 40.44 -19.14 3.18
C LYS A 454 41.05 -20.29 3.95
N LEU A 455 40.99 -21.46 3.38
CA LEU A 455 41.68 -22.64 3.91
C LEU A 455 43.21 -22.49 3.76
N PRO A 456 43.98 -23.02 4.69
CA PRO A 456 45.43 -23.09 4.52
C PRO A 456 45.85 -23.81 3.25
N ALA A 457 46.93 -23.36 2.59
CA ALA A 457 47.45 -24.02 1.40
C ALA A 457 47.79 -25.50 1.70
N GLY A 458 47.38 -26.41 0.81
CA GLY A 458 47.58 -27.84 0.98
C GLY A 458 46.50 -28.54 1.81
N THR A 459 45.40 -27.87 2.17
CA THR A 459 44.28 -28.52 2.83
C THR A 459 43.64 -29.57 1.91
N THR A 460 43.61 -30.82 2.37
CA THR A 460 42.99 -31.94 1.61
C THR A 460 41.70 -32.47 2.26
N GLY A 461 41.46 -32.08 3.51
CA GLY A 461 40.26 -32.49 4.24
C GLY A 461 39.11 -31.47 4.08
N ILE A 462 37.89 -31.96 4.05
CA ILE A 462 36.68 -31.11 4.04
C ILE A 462 36.60 -30.36 5.38
N PRO A 463 36.49 -29.03 5.40
CA PRO A 463 36.36 -28.28 6.63
C PRO A 463 35.03 -28.58 7.32
N THR A 464 35.03 -28.68 8.63
CA THR A 464 33.80 -28.82 9.40
C THR A 464 33.23 -27.44 9.68
N VAL A 465 31.98 -27.24 9.29
CA VAL A 465 31.22 -26.03 9.60
C VAL A 465 30.27 -26.32 10.75
N SER A 466 30.30 -25.46 11.77
CA SER A 466 29.30 -25.41 12.83
C SER A 466 28.62 -24.07 12.87
N ALA A 467 27.36 -24.04 13.25
CA ALA A 467 26.59 -22.80 13.37
C ALA A 467 25.65 -22.87 14.56
N SER A 468 25.46 -21.75 15.21
CA SER A 468 24.49 -21.59 16.30
C SER A 468 23.82 -20.25 16.24
N ALA A 469 22.53 -20.20 16.55
CA ALA A 469 21.80 -18.94 16.67
C ALA A 469 21.84 -18.45 18.12
N THR A 470 21.87 -17.13 18.29
CA THR A 470 21.78 -16.52 19.64
C THR A 470 20.39 -16.69 20.24
N ASP A 471 19.35 -16.79 19.39
CA ASP A 471 17.98 -17.10 19.78
C ASP A 471 17.75 -18.62 19.70
N LYS A 472 17.41 -19.23 20.85
CA LYS A 472 17.16 -20.68 20.96
C LYS A 472 15.89 -21.14 20.20
N SER A 473 15.00 -20.24 19.83
CA SER A 473 13.81 -20.56 19.03
C SER A 473 14.13 -20.79 17.54
N VAL A 474 15.32 -20.38 17.10
CA VAL A 474 15.77 -20.50 15.72
C VAL A 474 16.31 -21.89 15.45
N LYS A 475 15.75 -22.58 14.47
CA LYS A 475 16.28 -23.84 13.96
C LYS A 475 17.46 -23.55 13.04
N VAL A 476 18.62 -24.10 13.36
CA VAL A 476 19.79 -24.03 12.49
C VAL A 476 19.94 -25.36 11.76
N GLU A 477 20.05 -25.30 10.43
CA GLU A 477 20.35 -26.44 9.59
C GLU A 477 21.67 -26.18 8.86
N ILE A 478 22.56 -27.16 8.86
CA ILE A 478 23.90 -27.03 8.28
C ILE A 478 24.04 -28.02 7.13
N ILE A 479 24.30 -27.50 5.93
CA ILE A 479 24.67 -28.33 4.77
C ILE A 479 26.17 -28.29 4.62
N GLN A 480 26.81 -29.40 4.92
CA GLN A 480 28.27 -29.54 4.83
C GLN A 480 28.73 -29.67 3.38
N ALA A 481 29.91 -29.14 3.06
CA ALA A 481 30.56 -29.41 1.81
C ALA A 481 30.87 -30.92 1.65
N THR A 482 30.77 -31.40 0.42
CA THR A 482 31.06 -32.83 0.11
C THR A 482 32.43 -33.04 -0.55
N SER A 483 33.09 -31.96 -0.91
CA SER A 483 34.44 -31.96 -1.52
C SER A 483 35.17 -30.65 -1.23
N VAL A 484 36.48 -30.69 -1.32
CA VAL A 484 37.36 -29.51 -1.38
C VAL A 484 37.69 -29.28 -2.86
N SER A 485 37.34 -28.09 -3.38
CA SER A 485 37.66 -27.70 -4.74
C SER A 485 38.80 -26.73 -4.79
#